data_8f360992b5394042be895f97bebfb7f3
#
_entry.id   8f360992b5394042be895f97bebfb7f3
#
_cell.length_a   1.000
_cell.length_b   1.000
_cell.length_c   1.000
_cell.angle_alpha   90.00
_cell.angle_beta   90.00
_cell.angle_gamma   90.00
#
_symmetry.space_group_name_H-M   'P 1'
#
loop_
_entity.id
_entity.type
_entity.pdbx_description
1 polymer ?
#
loop_
_entity_poly.entity_id
_entity_poly.type
_entity_poly.pdbx_seq_one_letter_code
_entity_poly.pdbx_strand_id
1 'polypeptide(L)'
;MPSLLELRDLTIPGIVSNLNLSLSQGQVALCRTSGEQETKQLLRTVIGESAPESGSVLIDDQSLYQLDRDQLFKIRKSVATVTAQAGLISNLKVWENITLPLLYHHGIVPDQTAEKALQLLEKLGYKGNIWSLPGHLSYAERIMAAFVRAVISSPRLMVYAECLDDLPRQHRENLLSQAIELQNQPDAPAALFIITGDIQLPLLVPDITYDLRYNPPQITRQT
;
A
#
# COMPACT_ATOMS: atom_id res chain seq x y z
N MET A 1 13.11 3.50 -17.20
CA MET A 1 13.30 2.38 -16.24
C MET A 1 12.25 1.35 -16.52
N PRO A 2 12.46 0.05 -16.27
CA PRO A 2 11.41 -0.95 -16.42
C PRO A 2 10.27 -0.64 -15.46
N SER A 3 9.05 -0.92 -15.90
CA SER A 3 7.86 -0.76 -15.07
C SER A 3 7.84 -1.84 -13.97
N LEU A 4 7.51 -1.46 -12.75
CA LEU A 4 7.33 -2.39 -11.64
C LEU A 4 5.89 -2.89 -11.55
N LEU A 5 4.92 -1.99 -11.70
CA LEU A 5 3.49 -2.31 -11.76
C LEU A 5 2.95 -1.82 -13.09
N GLU A 6 2.28 -2.70 -13.82
CA GLU A 6 1.52 -2.33 -15.02
C GLU A 6 0.10 -2.87 -14.96
N LEU A 7 -0.83 -2.00 -15.30
CA LEU A 7 -2.20 -2.36 -15.63
C LEU A 7 -2.35 -2.16 -17.12
N ARG A 8 -2.72 -3.21 -17.87
CA ARG A 8 -2.89 -3.17 -19.32
C ARG A 8 -4.34 -3.47 -19.68
N ASP A 9 -5.00 -2.47 -20.24
CA ASP A 9 -6.41 -2.53 -20.66
C ASP A 9 -7.35 -3.12 -19.61
N LEU A 10 -7.04 -2.81 -18.33
CA LEU A 10 -7.71 -3.38 -17.18
C LEU A 10 -9.14 -2.93 -17.10
N THR A 11 -10.07 -3.88 -17.08
CA THR A 11 -11.50 -3.64 -16.88
C THR A 11 -11.97 -4.34 -15.61
N ILE A 12 -12.55 -3.57 -14.72
CA ILE A 12 -13.20 -4.02 -13.49
C ILE A 12 -14.65 -3.55 -13.55
N PRO A 13 -15.66 -4.46 -13.57
CA PRO A 13 -17.06 -4.12 -13.76
C PRO A 13 -17.54 -3.06 -12.75
N GLY A 14 -18.19 -2.01 -13.28
CA GLY A 14 -18.74 -0.92 -12.47
C GLY A 14 -17.71 0.05 -11.88
N ILE A 15 -16.41 -0.15 -12.15
CA ILE A 15 -15.34 0.68 -11.58
C ILE A 15 -14.56 1.37 -12.71
N VAL A 16 -13.98 0.61 -13.61
CA VAL A 16 -13.14 1.16 -14.67
C VAL A 16 -13.13 0.26 -15.89
N SER A 17 -13.02 0.88 -17.07
CA SER A 17 -12.86 0.20 -18.36
C SER A 17 -11.56 0.65 -19.02
N ASN A 18 -10.78 -0.31 -19.51
CA ASN A 18 -9.54 -0.08 -20.26
C ASN A 18 -8.51 0.81 -19.53
N LEU A 19 -8.34 0.61 -18.21
CA LEU A 19 -7.35 1.35 -17.43
C LEU A 19 -5.94 0.89 -17.82
N ASN A 20 -5.12 1.85 -18.21
CA ASN A 20 -3.70 1.67 -18.45
C ASN A 20 -2.91 2.50 -17.45
N LEU A 21 -2.09 1.84 -16.64
CA LEU A 21 -1.21 2.46 -15.64
C LEU A 21 0.15 1.79 -15.70
N SER A 22 1.21 2.58 -15.66
CA SER A 22 2.58 2.09 -15.56
C SER A 22 3.29 2.86 -14.46
N LEU A 23 3.90 2.14 -13.52
CA LEU A 23 4.56 2.68 -12.34
C LEU A 23 5.93 2.03 -12.16
N SER A 24 6.97 2.81 -12.27
CA SER A 24 8.36 2.38 -12.05
C SER A 24 8.74 2.53 -10.58
N GLN A 25 9.86 1.91 -10.20
CA GLN A 25 10.43 2.07 -8.86
C GLN A 25 10.65 3.55 -8.53
N GLY A 26 10.33 3.97 -7.31
CA GLY A 26 10.42 5.35 -6.84
C GLY A 26 9.30 6.28 -7.30
N GLN A 27 8.43 5.85 -8.24
CA GLN A 27 7.29 6.66 -8.67
C GLN A 27 6.08 6.51 -7.75
N VAL A 28 5.26 7.55 -7.73
CA VAL A 28 4.03 7.63 -6.95
C VAL A 28 2.83 7.82 -7.88
N ALA A 29 1.87 6.91 -7.80
CA ALA A 29 0.57 7.08 -8.43
C ALA A 29 -0.55 7.29 -7.41
N LEU A 30 -1.53 8.10 -7.76
CA LEU A 30 -2.75 8.33 -7.00
C LEU A 30 -3.96 7.91 -7.83
N CYS A 31 -4.78 7.00 -7.29
CA CYS A 31 -6.08 6.63 -7.86
C CYS A 31 -7.20 7.15 -6.94
N ARG A 32 -8.15 7.89 -7.51
CA ARG A 32 -9.37 8.33 -6.83
C ARG A 32 -10.55 7.46 -7.24
N THR A 33 -11.25 6.92 -6.28
CA THR A 33 -12.45 6.08 -6.47
C THR A 33 -13.69 6.78 -5.92
N SER A 34 -14.88 6.31 -6.28
CA SER A 34 -16.16 6.87 -5.80
C SER A 34 -16.52 6.38 -4.38
N GLY A 35 -15.94 5.25 -3.94
CA GLY A 35 -16.28 4.69 -2.64
C GLY A 35 -15.46 3.47 -2.23
N GLU A 36 -15.66 3.04 -0.99
CA GLU A 36 -14.93 1.93 -0.35
C GLU A 36 -14.97 0.62 -1.16
N GLN A 37 -16.12 0.28 -1.73
CA GLN A 37 -16.28 -0.96 -2.48
C GLN A 37 -15.39 -0.98 -3.75
N GLU A 38 -15.31 0.15 -4.45
CA GLU A 38 -14.46 0.31 -5.63
C GLU A 38 -12.98 0.23 -5.25
N THR A 39 -12.58 0.94 -4.19
CA THR A 39 -11.21 0.89 -3.67
C THR A 39 -10.82 -0.54 -3.30
N LYS A 40 -11.67 -1.24 -2.58
CA LYS A 40 -11.44 -2.62 -2.17
C LYS A 40 -11.29 -3.58 -3.35
N GLN A 41 -12.14 -3.43 -4.36
CA GLN A 41 -12.08 -4.26 -5.58
C GLN A 41 -10.82 -3.93 -6.39
N LEU A 42 -10.48 -2.65 -6.57
CA LEU A 42 -9.26 -2.24 -7.27
C LEU A 42 -8.01 -2.78 -6.54
N LEU A 43 -7.94 -2.60 -5.21
CA LEU A 43 -6.85 -3.15 -4.40
C LEU A 43 -6.71 -4.66 -4.62
N ARG A 44 -7.79 -5.43 -4.45
CA ARG A 44 -7.77 -6.88 -4.60
C ARG A 44 -7.32 -7.32 -5.99
N THR A 45 -7.70 -6.54 -7.02
CA THR A 45 -7.25 -6.81 -8.38
C THR A 45 -5.76 -6.51 -8.55
N VAL A 46 -5.28 -5.38 -8.06
CA VAL A 46 -3.85 -4.99 -8.17
C VAL A 46 -2.92 -5.96 -7.45
N ILE A 47 -3.34 -6.53 -6.31
CA ILE A 47 -2.52 -7.50 -5.56
C ILE A 47 -2.75 -8.97 -5.95
N GLY A 48 -3.55 -9.21 -7.00
CA GLY A 48 -3.78 -10.56 -7.54
C GLY A 48 -4.72 -11.44 -6.70
N GLU A 49 -5.64 -10.83 -5.93
CA GLU A 49 -6.65 -11.59 -5.16
C GLU A 49 -7.96 -11.78 -5.91
N SER A 50 -8.30 -10.89 -6.83
CA SER A 50 -9.53 -10.93 -7.61
C SER A 50 -9.22 -10.66 -9.07
N ALA A 51 -9.55 -11.61 -9.95
CA ALA A 51 -9.32 -11.45 -11.37
C ALA A 51 -10.17 -10.29 -11.96
N PRO A 52 -9.62 -9.49 -12.89
CA PRO A 52 -10.40 -8.52 -13.66
C PRO A 52 -11.35 -9.23 -14.65
N GLU A 53 -12.29 -8.49 -15.20
CA GLU A 53 -13.11 -8.98 -16.31
C GLU A 53 -12.28 -9.16 -17.59
N SER A 54 -11.40 -8.18 -17.86
CA SER A 54 -10.44 -8.24 -18.96
C SER A 54 -9.19 -7.43 -18.66
N GLY A 55 -8.17 -7.58 -19.51
CA GLY A 55 -6.87 -6.95 -19.32
C GLY A 55 -5.95 -7.75 -18.41
N SER A 56 -4.89 -7.12 -17.97
CA SER A 56 -3.88 -7.78 -17.13
C SER A 56 -3.26 -6.85 -16.09
N VAL A 57 -2.82 -7.45 -14.98
CA VAL A 57 -1.98 -6.82 -13.97
C VAL A 57 -0.62 -7.51 -13.98
N LEU A 58 0.43 -6.75 -14.18
CA LEU A 58 1.79 -7.25 -14.18
C LEU A 58 2.56 -6.60 -13.03
N ILE A 59 3.35 -7.40 -12.34
CA ILE A 59 4.39 -6.94 -11.40
C ILE A 59 5.69 -7.59 -11.82
N ASP A 60 6.74 -6.79 -12.00
CA ASP A 60 8.02 -7.24 -12.56
C ASP A 60 7.85 -8.00 -13.89
N ASP A 61 7.07 -7.45 -14.83
CA ASP A 61 6.73 -8.04 -16.12
C ASP A 61 6.01 -9.40 -16.04
N GLN A 62 5.60 -9.85 -14.86
CA GLN A 62 4.89 -11.11 -14.67
C GLN A 62 3.38 -10.88 -14.50
N SER A 63 2.57 -11.46 -15.37
CA SER A 63 1.10 -11.37 -15.32
C SER A 63 0.55 -12.19 -14.14
N LEU A 64 0.00 -11.52 -13.12
CA LEU A 64 -0.39 -12.14 -11.85
C LEU A 64 -1.39 -13.29 -12.00
N TYR A 65 -2.29 -13.20 -12.97
CA TYR A 65 -3.36 -14.19 -13.17
C TYR A 65 -2.96 -15.37 -14.07
N GLN A 66 -1.71 -15.38 -14.54
CA GLN A 66 -1.14 -16.49 -15.31
C GLN A 66 -0.13 -17.31 -14.48
N LEU A 67 0.15 -16.84 -13.25
CA LEU A 67 1.12 -17.48 -12.35
C LEU A 67 0.49 -18.64 -11.58
N ASP A 68 1.30 -19.63 -11.30
CA ASP A 68 0.96 -20.62 -10.30
C ASP A 68 1.03 -20.03 -8.87
N ARG A 69 0.59 -20.83 -7.89
CA ARG A 69 0.50 -20.40 -6.50
C ARG A 69 1.87 -20.00 -5.91
N ASP A 70 2.92 -20.73 -6.24
CA ASP A 70 4.26 -20.51 -5.69
C ASP A 70 4.91 -19.27 -6.31
N GLN A 71 4.71 -19.05 -7.60
CA GLN A 71 5.15 -17.86 -8.30
C GLN A 71 4.43 -16.61 -7.76
N LEU A 72 3.10 -16.67 -7.64
CA LEU A 72 2.31 -15.58 -7.08
C LEU A 72 2.72 -15.25 -5.63
N PHE A 73 3.02 -16.28 -4.83
CA PHE A 73 3.52 -16.08 -3.47
C PHE A 73 4.87 -15.35 -3.44
N LYS A 74 5.78 -15.67 -4.37
CA LYS A 74 7.07 -14.97 -4.49
C LYS A 74 6.88 -13.48 -4.81
N ILE A 75 5.99 -13.15 -5.76
CA ILE A 75 5.69 -11.76 -6.09
C ILE A 75 5.06 -11.02 -4.90
N ARG A 76 4.10 -11.63 -4.23
CA ARG A 76 3.43 -11.02 -3.07
C ARG A 76 4.38 -10.66 -1.93
N LYS A 77 5.54 -11.31 -1.81
CA LYS A 77 6.59 -10.92 -0.85
C LYS A 77 7.17 -9.52 -1.12
N SER A 78 7.16 -9.08 -2.38
CA SER A 78 7.65 -7.77 -2.77
C SER A 78 6.59 -6.68 -2.72
N VAL A 79 5.35 -7.02 -2.37
CA VAL A 79 4.23 -6.09 -2.28
C VAL A 79 3.79 -5.95 -0.84
N ALA A 80 3.71 -4.73 -0.33
CA ALA A 80 3.13 -4.47 0.97
C ALA A 80 1.90 -3.56 0.85
N THR A 81 0.90 -3.81 1.69
CA THR A 81 -0.35 -3.05 1.71
C THR A 81 -0.58 -2.41 3.07
N VAL A 82 -1.08 -1.17 3.06
CA VAL A 82 -1.61 -0.47 4.23
C VAL A 82 -3.04 -0.10 3.92
N THR A 83 -3.98 -0.70 4.62
CA THR A 83 -5.42 -0.53 4.35
C THR A 83 -6.14 0.05 5.55
N ALA A 84 -7.36 0.57 5.36
CA ALA A 84 -8.21 1.07 6.44
C ALA A 84 -8.43 0.03 7.56
N GLN A 85 -8.49 -1.26 7.23
CA GLN A 85 -8.64 -2.34 8.21
C GLN A 85 -7.33 -2.68 8.94
N ALA A 86 -6.19 -2.08 8.56
CA ALA A 86 -4.85 -2.36 9.06
C ALA A 86 -4.36 -3.82 8.85
N GLY A 87 -5.23 -4.78 8.75
CA GLY A 87 -4.93 -6.21 8.54
C GLY A 87 -3.99 -6.80 9.60
N LEU A 88 -4.11 -6.37 10.86
CA LEU A 88 -3.38 -6.95 11.98
C LEU A 88 -4.05 -8.24 12.45
N ILE A 89 -3.23 -9.23 12.78
CA ILE A 89 -3.70 -10.50 13.31
C ILE A 89 -4.09 -10.30 14.77
N SER A 90 -5.36 -10.54 15.09
CA SER A 90 -5.97 -10.14 16.37
C SER A 90 -5.42 -10.85 17.61
N ASN A 91 -4.91 -12.07 17.45
CA ASN A 91 -4.34 -12.89 18.54
C ASN A 91 -2.80 -12.77 18.65
N LEU A 92 -2.16 -11.96 17.83
CA LEU A 92 -0.75 -11.61 17.94
C LEU A 92 -0.61 -10.21 18.55
N LYS A 93 0.42 -10.03 19.39
CA LYS A 93 0.79 -8.70 19.90
C LYS A 93 1.16 -7.76 18.77
N VAL A 94 1.09 -6.47 19.01
CA VAL A 94 1.45 -5.46 17.99
C VAL A 94 2.86 -5.67 17.47
N TRP A 95 3.83 -5.90 18.35
CA TRP A 95 5.21 -6.19 17.97
C TRP A 95 5.33 -7.44 17.09
N GLU A 96 4.64 -8.51 17.45
CA GLU A 96 4.60 -9.75 16.66
C GLU A 96 3.98 -9.50 15.28
N ASN A 97 2.92 -8.70 15.20
CA ASN A 97 2.32 -8.29 13.92
C ASN A 97 3.32 -7.50 13.05
N ILE A 98 4.02 -6.53 13.65
CA ILE A 98 5.01 -5.73 12.94
C ILE A 98 6.11 -6.62 12.38
N THR A 99 6.68 -7.51 13.20
CA THR A 99 7.84 -8.32 12.84
C THR A 99 7.51 -9.60 12.07
N LEU A 100 6.24 -9.95 11.96
CA LEU A 100 5.77 -11.19 11.31
C LEU A 100 6.35 -11.45 9.91
N PRO A 101 6.40 -10.47 8.98
CA PRO A 101 6.97 -10.70 7.66
C PRO A 101 8.44 -11.14 7.71
N LEU A 102 9.22 -10.55 8.60
CA LEU A 102 10.64 -10.88 8.77
C LEU A 102 10.81 -12.28 9.35
N LEU A 103 10.07 -12.59 10.40
CA LEU A 103 10.09 -13.92 11.03
C LEU A 103 9.67 -15.01 10.04
N TYR A 104 8.64 -14.75 9.25
CA TYR A 104 8.12 -15.70 8.27
C TYR A 104 9.10 -15.94 7.11
N HIS A 105 9.81 -14.91 6.66
CA HIS A 105 10.71 -15.00 5.50
C HIS A 105 12.15 -15.31 5.86
N HIS A 106 12.62 -14.88 7.03
CA HIS A 106 14.03 -14.94 7.42
C HIS A 106 14.26 -15.69 8.73
N GLY A 107 13.19 -16.05 9.47
CA GLY A 107 13.27 -16.71 10.79
C GLY A 107 13.81 -15.84 11.91
N ILE A 108 14.27 -14.63 11.62
CA ILE A 108 14.84 -13.69 12.60
C ILE A 108 14.36 -12.26 12.30
N VAL A 109 14.44 -11.41 13.32
CA VAL A 109 14.32 -9.96 13.20
C VAL A 109 15.70 -9.36 13.47
N PRO A 110 16.40 -8.82 12.46
CA PRO A 110 17.69 -8.16 12.68
C PRO A 110 17.55 -6.98 13.65
N ASP A 111 18.51 -6.79 14.56
CA ASP A 111 18.47 -5.71 15.57
C ASP A 111 18.28 -4.32 14.94
N GLN A 112 18.99 -4.04 13.84
CA GLN A 112 18.85 -2.78 13.10
C GLN A 112 17.42 -2.57 12.56
N THR A 113 16.75 -3.64 12.14
CA THR A 113 15.36 -3.56 11.64
C THR A 113 14.39 -3.37 12.81
N ALA A 114 14.65 -4.00 13.95
CA ALA A 114 13.88 -3.77 15.18
C ALA A 114 13.99 -2.31 15.64
N GLU A 115 15.20 -1.75 15.63
CA GLU A 115 15.45 -0.34 15.97
C GLU A 115 14.74 0.59 14.98
N LYS A 116 14.85 0.34 13.68
CA LYS A 116 14.13 1.10 12.63
C LYS A 116 12.62 1.08 12.87
N ALA A 117 12.06 -0.06 13.23
CA ALA A 117 10.63 -0.18 13.49
C ALA A 117 10.18 0.69 14.68
N LEU A 118 10.95 0.70 15.77
CA LEU A 118 10.68 1.52 16.94
C LEU A 118 10.79 3.02 16.62
N GLN A 119 11.83 3.43 15.91
CA GLN A 119 12.01 4.82 15.45
C GLN A 119 10.85 5.29 14.55
N LEU A 120 10.38 4.42 13.64
CA LEU A 120 9.22 4.74 12.80
C LEU A 120 7.94 4.90 13.64
N LEU A 121 7.69 4.03 14.60
CA LEU A 121 6.55 4.19 15.52
C LEU A 121 6.60 5.53 16.26
N GLU A 122 7.79 5.93 16.74
CA GLU A 122 8.00 7.22 17.43
C GLU A 122 7.70 8.40 16.48
N LYS A 123 8.28 8.40 15.26
CA LYS A 123 8.05 9.44 14.24
C LYS A 123 6.58 9.57 13.85
N LEU A 124 5.85 8.46 13.81
CA LEU A 124 4.41 8.46 13.57
C LEU A 124 3.59 9.00 14.74
N GLY A 125 4.19 9.14 15.92
CA GLY A 125 3.49 9.56 17.14
C GLY A 125 2.69 8.45 17.81
N TYR A 126 3.11 7.18 17.62
CA TYR A 126 2.50 6.02 18.26
C TYR A 126 2.62 6.10 19.79
N LYS A 127 1.50 5.91 20.49
CA LYS A 127 1.44 5.97 21.96
C LYS A 127 1.00 4.65 22.60
N GLY A 128 0.58 3.69 21.76
CA GLY A 128 0.13 2.39 22.25
C GLY A 128 1.24 1.53 22.82
N ASN A 129 0.85 0.47 23.50
CA ASN A 129 1.79 -0.53 23.99
C ASN A 129 2.00 -1.60 22.92
N ILE A 130 3.23 -1.74 22.43
CA ILE A 130 3.59 -2.73 21.40
C ILE A 130 3.41 -4.19 21.85
N TRP A 131 3.28 -4.43 23.15
CA TRP A 131 3.03 -5.74 23.74
C TRP A 131 1.54 -6.05 23.93
N SER A 132 0.65 -5.10 23.61
CA SER A 132 -0.80 -5.30 23.63
C SER A 132 -1.28 -6.00 22.36
N LEU A 133 -2.51 -6.56 22.44
CA LEU A 133 -3.22 -7.06 21.28
C LEU A 133 -3.82 -5.89 20.47
N PRO A 134 -4.00 -6.03 19.15
CA PRO A 134 -4.55 -4.97 18.29
C PRO A 134 -5.93 -4.43 18.72
N GLY A 135 -6.73 -5.25 19.39
CA GLY A 135 -8.05 -4.82 19.93
C GLY A 135 -7.98 -3.72 20.99
N HIS A 136 -6.83 -3.49 21.61
CA HIS A 136 -6.62 -2.43 22.60
C HIS A 136 -6.13 -1.12 22.01
N LEU A 137 -5.85 -1.09 20.69
CA LEU A 137 -5.35 0.08 19.99
C LEU A 137 -6.47 0.95 19.44
N SER A 138 -6.24 2.24 19.39
CA SER A 138 -7.04 3.15 18.57
C SER A 138 -6.91 2.81 17.08
N TYR A 139 -7.84 3.33 16.26
CA TYR A 139 -7.77 3.16 14.81
C TYR A 139 -6.44 3.66 14.24
N ALA A 140 -6.01 4.87 14.63
CA ALA A 140 -4.77 5.45 14.16
C ALA A 140 -3.54 4.58 14.52
N GLU A 141 -3.47 4.06 15.74
CA GLU A 141 -2.37 3.18 16.17
C GLU A 141 -2.32 1.87 15.40
N ARG A 142 -3.48 1.30 15.02
CA ARG A 142 -3.52 0.11 14.15
C ARG A 142 -2.96 0.41 12.76
N ILE A 143 -3.31 1.56 12.17
CA ILE A 143 -2.78 1.97 10.86
C ILE A 143 -1.25 2.22 10.94
N MET A 144 -0.77 2.87 12.00
CA MET A 144 0.67 3.08 12.21
C MET A 144 1.43 1.75 12.30
N ALA A 145 0.92 0.78 13.06
CA ALA A 145 1.53 -0.54 13.17
C ALA A 145 1.55 -1.28 11.82
N ALA A 146 0.46 -1.18 11.05
CA ALA A 146 0.39 -1.75 9.71
C ALA A 146 1.38 -1.08 8.74
N PHE A 147 1.54 0.24 8.81
CA PHE A 147 2.52 0.98 8.02
C PHE A 147 3.95 0.55 8.38
N VAL A 148 4.30 0.49 9.67
CA VAL A 148 5.62 0.05 10.11
C VAL A 148 5.91 -1.37 9.66
N ARG A 149 4.96 -2.31 9.80
CA ARG A 149 5.06 -3.67 9.28
C ARG A 149 5.37 -3.69 7.77
N ALA A 150 4.68 -2.85 7.01
CA ALA A 150 4.87 -2.75 5.57
C ALA A 150 6.28 -2.22 5.22
N VAL A 151 6.73 -1.16 5.88
CA VAL A 151 8.04 -0.54 5.60
C VAL A 151 9.21 -1.46 5.94
N ILE A 152 9.17 -2.16 7.09
CA ILE A 152 10.28 -3.02 7.50
C ILE A 152 10.40 -4.31 6.67
N SER A 153 9.34 -4.69 5.95
CA SER A 153 9.42 -5.81 5.00
C SER A 153 10.21 -5.47 3.72
N SER A 154 10.64 -4.21 3.57
CA SER A 154 11.40 -3.70 2.42
C SER A 154 10.76 -4.06 1.07
N PRO A 155 9.48 -3.68 0.86
CA PRO A 155 8.75 -4.02 -0.35
C PRO A 155 9.28 -3.22 -1.55
N ARG A 156 9.04 -3.75 -2.75
CA ARG A 156 9.27 -3.02 -4.00
C ARG A 156 8.05 -2.19 -4.43
N LEU A 157 6.85 -2.64 -4.02
CA LEU A 157 5.58 -1.94 -4.24
C LEU A 157 4.85 -1.73 -2.91
N MET A 158 4.54 -0.47 -2.60
CA MET A 158 3.66 -0.08 -1.49
C MET A 158 2.29 0.29 -2.03
N VAL A 159 1.23 -0.31 -1.51
CA VAL A 159 -0.15 0.06 -1.84
C VAL A 159 -0.86 0.58 -0.60
N TYR A 160 -1.29 1.84 -0.66
CA TYR A 160 -2.05 2.51 0.39
C TYR A 160 -3.51 2.60 -0.04
N ALA A 161 -4.41 1.91 0.65
CA ALA A 161 -5.83 1.89 0.28
C ALA A 161 -6.71 2.34 1.44
N GLU A 162 -7.30 3.54 1.31
CA GLU A 162 -8.21 4.17 2.30
C GLU A 162 -7.62 4.35 3.71
N CYS A 163 -6.34 4.03 3.91
CA CYS A 163 -5.73 4.10 5.24
C CYS A 163 -5.53 5.54 5.74
N LEU A 164 -5.69 6.53 4.87
CA LEU A 164 -5.58 7.95 5.18
C LEU A 164 -6.93 8.63 5.42
N ASP A 165 -8.03 8.03 4.96
CA ASP A 165 -9.34 8.65 4.81
C ASP A 165 -9.90 9.07 6.17
N ASP A 166 -9.93 8.16 7.14
CA ASP A 166 -10.50 8.37 8.48
C ASP A 166 -9.45 8.73 9.56
N LEU A 167 -8.19 8.94 9.15
CA LEU A 167 -7.17 9.33 10.11
C LEU A 167 -7.37 10.79 10.58
N PRO A 168 -7.25 11.07 11.89
CA PRO A 168 -7.14 12.43 12.38
C PRO A 168 -6.01 13.17 11.65
N ARG A 169 -6.19 14.47 11.39
CA ARG A 169 -5.29 15.28 10.57
C ARG A 169 -3.81 15.10 10.92
N GLN A 170 -3.46 15.19 12.19
CA GLN A 170 -2.07 15.07 12.64
C GLN A 170 -1.46 13.69 12.31
N HIS A 171 -2.22 12.61 12.51
CA HIS A 171 -1.74 11.25 12.21
C HIS A 171 -1.62 11.02 10.70
N ARG A 172 -2.53 11.60 9.91
CA ARG A 172 -2.46 11.60 8.44
C ARG A 172 -1.21 12.31 7.95
N GLU A 173 -0.93 13.50 8.46
CA GLU A 173 0.27 14.28 8.11
C GLU A 173 1.56 13.55 8.50
N ASN A 174 1.62 12.95 9.69
CA ASN A 174 2.77 12.16 10.13
C ASN A 174 2.99 10.94 9.20
N LEU A 175 1.93 10.20 8.87
CA LEU A 175 2.04 9.02 8.01
C LEU A 175 2.48 9.41 6.60
N LEU A 176 1.88 10.46 6.01
CA LEU A 176 2.30 10.98 4.71
C LEU A 176 3.74 11.44 4.71
N SER A 177 4.20 12.15 5.76
CA SER A 177 5.59 12.57 5.88
C SER A 177 6.54 11.38 5.86
N GLN A 178 6.21 10.30 6.58
CA GLN A 178 7.04 9.09 6.57
C GLN A 178 6.96 8.32 5.25
N ALA A 179 5.80 8.30 4.58
CA ALA A 179 5.68 7.72 3.25
C ALA A 179 6.52 8.49 2.22
N ILE A 180 6.53 9.83 2.28
CA ILE A 180 7.35 10.69 1.42
C ILE A 180 8.84 10.54 1.74
N GLU A 181 9.21 10.47 3.02
CA GLU A 181 10.61 10.20 3.42
C GLU A 181 11.12 8.87 2.84
N LEU A 182 10.26 7.85 2.79
CA LEU A 182 10.56 6.57 2.16
C LEU A 182 10.75 6.73 0.63
N GLN A 183 9.94 7.55 -0.04
CA GLN A 183 10.06 7.82 -1.48
C GLN A 183 11.35 8.59 -1.86
N ASN A 184 11.93 9.32 -0.93
CA ASN A 184 13.17 10.07 -1.15
C ASN A 184 14.43 9.21 -0.95
N GLN A 185 14.30 7.92 -0.65
CA GLN A 185 15.45 7.01 -0.51
C GLN A 185 15.92 6.49 -1.88
N PRO A 186 17.22 6.15 -2.04
CA PRO A 186 17.76 5.66 -3.31
C PRO A 186 17.04 4.43 -3.89
N ASP A 187 16.61 3.52 -3.01
CA ASP A 187 15.90 2.28 -3.36
C ASP A 187 14.42 2.35 -3.00
N ALA A 188 13.82 3.54 -3.18
CA ALA A 188 12.43 3.76 -2.86
C ALA A 188 11.50 2.76 -3.59
N PRO A 189 10.48 2.20 -2.91
CA PRO A 189 9.48 1.38 -3.58
C PRO A 189 8.66 2.22 -4.58
N ALA A 190 8.00 1.58 -5.53
CA ALA A 190 6.86 2.23 -6.19
C ALA A 190 5.72 2.39 -5.18
N ALA A 191 4.97 3.48 -5.24
CA ALA A 191 3.84 3.73 -4.34
C ALA A 191 2.54 3.98 -5.10
N LEU A 192 1.51 3.21 -4.78
CA LEU A 192 0.16 3.39 -5.28
C LEU A 192 -0.76 3.80 -4.13
N PHE A 193 -1.29 5.01 -4.18
CA PHE A 193 -2.33 5.48 -3.27
C PHE A 193 -3.70 5.32 -3.91
N ILE A 194 -4.61 4.66 -3.21
CA ILE A 194 -6.02 4.52 -3.59
C ILE A 194 -6.84 5.16 -2.48
N ILE A 195 -7.54 6.24 -2.82
CA ILE A 195 -8.33 7.03 -1.87
C ILE A 195 -9.76 7.19 -2.36
N THR A 196 -10.68 7.43 -1.44
CA THR A 196 -12.07 7.73 -1.78
C THR A 196 -12.33 9.24 -1.88
N GLY A 197 -13.18 9.62 -2.82
CA GLY A 197 -13.68 10.99 -2.94
C GLY A 197 -12.60 12.05 -3.16
N ASP A 198 -12.80 13.20 -2.50
CA ASP A 198 -11.98 14.40 -2.69
C ASP A 198 -11.01 14.69 -1.53
N ILE A 199 -10.58 13.64 -0.82
CA ILE A 199 -9.60 13.81 0.25
C ILE A 199 -8.37 14.54 -0.29
N GLN A 200 -8.01 15.62 0.39
CA GLN A 200 -6.84 16.38 0.06
C GLN A 200 -5.61 15.83 0.78
N LEU A 201 -4.57 15.55 0.01
CA LEU A 201 -3.28 15.08 0.48
C LEU A 201 -2.19 16.12 0.15
N PRO A 202 -2.17 17.27 0.84
CA PRO A 202 -1.37 18.42 0.43
C PRO A 202 0.14 18.18 0.43
N LEU A 203 0.60 17.17 1.15
CA LEU A 203 2.01 16.78 1.17
C LEU A 203 2.38 15.79 0.05
N LEU A 204 1.38 15.10 -0.52
CA LEU A 204 1.60 14.09 -1.55
C LEU A 204 1.65 14.76 -2.93
N VAL A 205 2.75 14.54 -3.62
CA VAL A 205 3.00 15.02 -4.98
C VAL A 205 3.13 13.79 -5.89
N PRO A 206 2.01 13.24 -6.42
CA PRO A 206 2.07 12.05 -7.25
C PRO A 206 2.59 12.37 -8.65
N ASP A 207 3.42 11.50 -9.23
CA ASP A 207 3.86 11.61 -10.63
C ASP A 207 2.67 11.53 -11.59
N ILE A 208 1.67 10.74 -11.22
CA ILE A 208 0.47 10.55 -12.02
C ILE A 208 -0.76 10.35 -11.12
N THR A 209 -1.85 11.02 -11.49
CA THR A 209 -3.16 10.87 -10.84
C THR A 209 -4.17 10.31 -11.83
N TYR A 210 -4.91 9.29 -11.39
CA TYR A 210 -6.04 8.68 -12.10
C TYR A 210 -7.32 8.98 -11.32
N ASP A 211 -8.24 9.70 -11.90
CA ASP A 211 -9.57 9.89 -11.34
C ASP A 211 -10.55 8.88 -11.97
N LEU A 212 -10.78 7.79 -11.28
CA LEU A 212 -11.60 6.67 -11.76
C LEU A 212 -13.11 6.94 -11.60
N ARG A 213 -13.51 8.04 -10.97
CA ARG A 213 -14.90 8.48 -10.87
C ARG A 213 -15.48 8.91 -12.24
N TYR A 214 -14.62 9.12 -13.22
CA TYR A 214 -14.97 9.42 -14.60
C TYR A 214 -14.75 8.21 -15.49
N ASN A 215 -15.58 8.05 -16.53
CA ASN A 215 -15.41 7.02 -17.56
C ASN A 215 -15.42 7.67 -18.96
N PRO A 216 -14.29 7.72 -19.69
CA PRO A 216 -12.98 7.16 -19.31
C PRO A 216 -12.33 7.91 -18.13
N PRO A 217 -11.39 7.28 -17.41
CA PRO A 217 -10.67 7.90 -16.31
C PRO A 217 -9.96 9.20 -16.73
N GLN A 218 -10.04 10.22 -15.87
CA GLN A 218 -9.24 11.43 -16.07
C GLN A 218 -7.82 11.20 -15.54
N ILE A 219 -6.83 11.52 -16.37
CA ILE A 219 -5.42 11.28 -16.07
C ILE A 219 -4.69 12.61 -16.03
N THR A 220 -4.02 12.90 -14.92
CA THR A 220 -3.15 14.08 -14.77
C THR A 220 -1.73 13.60 -14.47
N ARG A 221 -0.76 14.09 -15.24
CA ARG A 221 0.67 13.86 -14.98
C ARG A 221 1.31 15.14 -14.50
N GLN A 222 2.20 15.02 -13.52
CA GLN A 222 3.09 16.16 -13.23
C GLN A 222 4.17 16.25 -14.29
N THR A 223 4.35 17.44 -14.81
CA THR A 223 5.41 17.84 -15.76
C THR A 223 6.63 18.33 -15.01
#